data_bc8adf9e313014acece2b95df3aaa0f7
#
_entry.id   bc8adf9e313014acece2b95df3aaa0f7
#
_cell.length_a   1.000
_cell.length_b   1.000
_cell.length_c   1.000
_cell.angle_alpha   90.00
_cell.angle_beta   90.00
_cell.angle_gamma   90.00
#
_symmetry.space_group_name_H-M   'P 1'
#
loop_
_entity.id
_entity.type
_entity.pdbx_description
1 polymer ?
#
loop_
_entity_poly.entity_id
_entity_poly.type
_entity_poly.pdbx_seq_one_letter_code
_entity_poly.pdbx_strand_id
1 'polypeptide(L)'
;MNPLPPKHRVRESFDRAAASYDAAAVLQRKVCELLLAGFNLPTTGVATTTPDILDAGCGTGYGARLLRTRWPAAHLSVADFAPAMLERARQDADACFNADIEKLPFTRQSFDAWWSSLTIQWCDADTVFAEAARVLRPQGRLAVSTLGPGTFQELRSAFSAVDRYRHTLPFSEPKAISEALQRAGFSAIAVHRETLTLHYPNLKSLLRAVKGIGANAVGAGARTGMMGRHAWQALEAAYEKQRTPDGLPASYDVILGYAER
;
A
#
# COMPACT_ATOMS: atom_id res chain seq x y z
N MET A 1 9.76 -6.29 17.98
CA MET A 1 8.87 -5.79 16.90
C MET A 1 7.42 -5.99 17.32
N ASN A 2 6.58 -4.99 17.09
CA ASN A 2 5.14 -5.15 17.31
C ASN A 2 4.57 -6.00 16.17
N PRO A 3 3.85 -7.10 16.46
CA PRO A 3 3.38 -7.99 15.41
C PRO A 3 2.37 -7.32 14.49
N LEU A 4 2.52 -7.56 13.20
CA LEU A 4 1.54 -7.21 12.18
C LEU A 4 0.20 -7.94 12.46
N PRO A 5 -0.91 -7.44 11.94
CA PRO A 5 -2.18 -8.15 12.04
C PRO A 5 -2.09 -9.51 11.33
N PRO A 6 -2.80 -10.54 11.82
CA PRO A 6 -2.84 -11.83 11.15
C PRO A 6 -3.31 -11.72 9.71
N LYS A 7 -2.59 -12.30 8.75
CA LYS A 7 -2.86 -12.19 7.31
C LYS A 7 -4.29 -12.56 6.92
N HIS A 8 -4.88 -13.58 7.55
CA HIS A 8 -6.27 -13.97 7.27
C HIS A 8 -7.26 -12.82 7.56
N ARG A 9 -7.04 -12.06 8.66
CA ARG A 9 -7.89 -10.90 8.99
C ARG A 9 -7.72 -9.74 8.00
N VAL A 10 -6.49 -9.53 7.54
CA VAL A 10 -6.20 -8.53 6.50
C VAL A 10 -6.92 -8.91 5.23
N ARG A 11 -6.78 -10.17 4.76
CA ARG A 11 -7.46 -10.70 3.58
C ARG A 11 -8.98 -10.54 3.68
N GLU A 12 -9.60 -11.00 4.77
CA GLU A 12 -11.04 -10.86 4.99
C GLU A 12 -11.52 -9.40 4.97
N SER A 13 -10.71 -8.47 5.47
CA SER A 13 -11.03 -7.03 5.43
C SER A 13 -11.05 -6.50 4.00
N PHE A 14 -10.06 -6.87 3.18
CA PHE A 14 -10.02 -6.48 1.78
C PHE A 14 -11.10 -7.16 0.94
N ASP A 15 -11.36 -8.45 1.14
CA ASP A 15 -12.46 -9.15 0.47
C ASP A 15 -13.81 -8.47 0.73
N ARG A 16 -14.11 -8.12 1.98
CA ARG A 16 -15.34 -7.39 2.33
C ARG A 16 -15.40 -5.99 1.73
N ALA A 17 -14.26 -5.32 1.60
CA ALA A 17 -14.19 -3.95 1.08
C ALA A 17 -14.21 -3.88 -0.44
N ALA A 18 -13.94 -4.96 -1.16
CA ALA A 18 -13.75 -4.96 -2.61
C ALA A 18 -14.86 -4.22 -3.39
N ALA A 19 -16.12 -4.38 -2.98
CA ALA A 19 -17.25 -3.74 -3.64
C ALA A 19 -17.28 -2.20 -3.51
N SER A 20 -16.79 -1.66 -2.39
CA SER A 20 -16.77 -0.22 -2.08
C SER A 20 -15.41 0.44 -2.23
N TYR A 21 -14.36 -0.37 -2.50
CA TYR A 21 -12.97 0.05 -2.47
C TYR A 21 -12.70 1.25 -3.38
N ASP A 22 -13.08 1.16 -4.65
CA ASP A 22 -12.77 2.19 -5.66
C ASP A 22 -13.42 3.54 -5.34
N ALA A 23 -14.61 3.52 -4.73
CA ALA A 23 -15.29 4.76 -4.32
C ALA A 23 -14.55 5.47 -3.16
N ALA A 24 -13.83 4.70 -2.32
CA ALA A 24 -13.10 5.23 -1.16
C ALA A 24 -11.59 5.41 -1.43
N ALA A 25 -11.03 4.86 -2.51
CA ALA A 25 -9.60 4.75 -2.79
C ALA A 25 -8.96 6.03 -3.36
N VAL A 26 -9.31 7.21 -2.83
CA VAL A 26 -8.77 8.50 -3.30
C VAL A 26 -7.26 8.58 -3.08
N LEU A 27 -6.79 8.21 -1.88
CA LEU A 27 -5.37 8.18 -1.56
C LEU A 27 -4.62 7.20 -2.45
N GLN A 28 -5.15 5.98 -2.58
CA GLN A 28 -4.51 4.89 -3.31
C GLN A 28 -4.26 5.27 -4.76
N ARG A 29 -5.22 5.92 -5.41
CA ARG A 29 -5.05 6.43 -6.78
C ARG A 29 -3.94 7.46 -6.88
N LYS A 30 -3.96 8.48 -6.00
CA LYS A 30 -2.90 9.51 -5.96
C LYS A 30 -1.52 8.90 -5.75
N VAL A 31 -1.40 7.92 -4.86
CA VAL A 31 -0.12 7.25 -4.57
C VAL A 31 0.34 6.41 -5.76
N CYS A 32 -0.56 5.69 -6.46
CA CYS A 32 -0.22 4.99 -7.69
C CYS A 32 0.30 5.95 -8.77
N GLU A 33 -0.34 7.10 -8.94
CA GLU A 33 0.07 8.12 -9.92
C GLU A 33 1.46 8.69 -9.58
N LEU A 34 1.71 9.02 -8.30
CA LEU A 34 3.02 9.47 -7.84
C LEU A 34 4.10 8.41 -8.03
N LEU A 35 3.79 7.16 -7.70
CA LEU A 35 4.72 6.05 -7.88
C LEU A 35 5.06 5.84 -9.36
N LEU A 36 4.07 5.96 -10.27
CA LEU A 36 4.29 5.83 -11.70
C LEU A 36 5.14 6.98 -12.27
N ALA A 37 4.97 8.19 -11.75
CA ALA A 37 5.73 9.35 -12.23
C ALA A 37 7.24 9.19 -12.05
N GLY A 38 7.69 8.49 -11.00
CA GLY A 38 9.11 8.18 -10.75
C GLY A 38 9.58 6.85 -11.34
N PHE A 39 8.70 6.05 -11.94
CA PHE A 39 9.01 4.71 -12.40
C PHE A 39 9.25 4.65 -13.92
N ASN A 40 10.41 4.08 -14.30
CA ASN A 40 10.75 3.86 -15.69
C ASN A 40 11.36 2.47 -15.88
N LEU A 41 11.00 1.82 -16.97
CA LEU A 41 11.68 0.62 -17.43
C LEU A 41 12.97 0.99 -18.17
N PRO A 42 13.99 0.10 -18.20
CA PRO A 42 15.20 0.33 -18.98
C PRO A 42 14.87 0.53 -20.44
N THR A 43 15.42 1.59 -21.04
CA THR A 43 15.27 1.87 -22.48
C THR A 43 16.38 1.28 -23.34
N THR A 44 17.39 0.67 -22.69
CA THR A 44 18.63 0.24 -23.37
C THR A 44 18.85 -1.26 -23.26
N GLY A 45 19.08 -1.91 -24.39
CA GLY A 45 19.84 -3.14 -24.50
C GLY A 45 19.15 -4.34 -25.16
N VAL A 46 17.84 -4.51 -25.05
CA VAL A 46 17.12 -5.59 -25.75
C VAL A 46 15.73 -5.11 -26.15
N ALA A 47 15.68 -4.16 -27.06
CA ALA A 47 14.44 -3.52 -27.54
C ALA A 47 13.57 -4.43 -28.44
N THR A 48 13.62 -5.73 -28.27
CA THR A 48 12.84 -6.68 -29.09
C THR A 48 11.85 -7.51 -28.30
N THR A 49 11.83 -7.43 -26.97
CA THR A 49 10.92 -8.22 -26.15
C THR A 49 9.91 -7.33 -25.41
N THR A 50 8.67 -7.74 -25.43
CA THR A 50 7.59 -7.20 -24.64
C THR A 50 7.94 -7.36 -23.16
N PRO A 51 7.96 -6.29 -22.34
CA PRO A 51 8.35 -6.42 -20.94
C PRO A 51 7.29 -7.19 -20.14
N ASP A 52 7.73 -8.09 -19.27
CA ASP A 52 6.90 -8.77 -18.29
C ASP A 52 6.85 -7.94 -17.00
N ILE A 53 5.67 -7.45 -16.62
CA ILE A 53 5.45 -6.62 -15.44
C ILE A 53 4.55 -7.37 -14.45
N LEU A 54 4.94 -7.38 -13.17
CA LEU A 54 4.11 -7.88 -12.08
C LEU A 54 3.58 -6.71 -11.23
N ASP A 55 2.26 -6.58 -11.11
CA ASP A 55 1.60 -5.76 -10.09
C ASP A 55 1.29 -6.66 -8.88
N ALA A 56 2.12 -6.56 -7.83
CA ALA A 56 2.08 -7.39 -6.63
C ALA A 56 1.29 -6.69 -5.51
N GLY A 57 0.15 -7.27 -5.13
CA GLY A 57 -0.85 -6.63 -4.27
C GLY A 57 -1.70 -5.64 -5.07
N CYS A 58 -2.22 -6.07 -6.21
CA CYS A 58 -2.86 -5.22 -7.21
C CYS A 58 -4.20 -4.61 -6.75
N GLY A 59 -4.81 -5.11 -5.67
CA GLY A 59 -6.13 -4.69 -5.24
C GLY A 59 -7.16 -4.82 -6.37
N THR A 60 -7.89 -3.74 -6.64
CA THR A 60 -8.91 -3.68 -7.71
C THR A 60 -8.33 -3.37 -9.11
N GLY A 61 -7.00 -3.37 -9.27
CA GLY A 61 -6.34 -3.22 -10.57
C GLY A 61 -6.06 -1.79 -11.02
N TYR A 62 -6.17 -0.78 -10.14
CA TYR A 62 -5.88 0.60 -10.55
C TYR A 62 -4.42 0.78 -11.00
N GLY A 63 -3.45 0.18 -10.28
CA GLY A 63 -2.04 0.16 -10.68
C GLY A 63 -1.86 -0.51 -12.05
N ALA A 64 -2.50 -1.65 -12.25
CA ALA A 64 -2.48 -2.39 -13.52
C ALA A 64 -2.95 -1.54 -14.70
N ARG A 65 -4.05 -0.77 -14.55
CA ARG A 65 -4.53 0.16 -15.59
C ARG A 65 -3.51 1.24 -15.94
N LEU A 66 -2.86 1.82 -14.93
CA LEU A 66 -1.81 2.82 -15.15
C LEU A 66 -0.60 2.23 -15.86
N LEU A 67 -0.15 1.05 -15.44
CA LEU A 67 0.96 0.31 -16.08
C LEU A 67 0.63 -0.03 -17.53
N ARG A 68 -0.59 -0.51 -17.81
CA ARG A 68 -1.07 -0.79 -19.17
C ARG A 68 -1.08 0.48 -20.05
N THR A 69 -1.51 1.61 -19.48
CA THR A 69 -1.52 2.90 -20.20
C THR A 69 -0.09 3.35 -20.55
N ARG A 70 0.85 3.17 -19.63
CA ARG A 70 2.24 3.59 -19.79
C ARG A 70 3.03 2.66 -20.72
N TRP A 71 2.76 1.35 -20.65
CA TRP A 71 3.41 0.31 -21.48
C TRP A 71 2.35 -0.60 -22.13
N PRO A 72 1.70 -0.14 -23.21
CA PRO A 72 0.57 -0.88 -23.81
C PRO A 72 0.92 -2.29 -24.31
N ALA A 73 2.17 -2.48 -24.73
CA ALA A 73 2.65 -3.77 -25.21
C ALA A 73 3.12 -4.72 -24.09
N ALA A 74 3.24 -4.26 -22.84
CA ALA A 74 3.72 -5.10 -21.75
C ALA A 74 2.80 -6.31 -21.50
N HIS A 75 3.41 -7.45 -21.16
CA HIS A 75 2.68 -8.57 -20.58
C HIS A 75 2.49 -8.31 -19.08
N LEU A 76 1.27 -8.07 -18.66
CA LEU A 76 0.93 -7.63 -17.30
C LEU A 76 0.32 -8.78 -16.50
N SER A 77 1.05 -9.26 -15.51
CA SER A 77 0.56 -10.18 -14.48
C SER A 77 0.17 -9.40 -13.22
N VAL A 78 -0.94 -9.80 -12.59
CA VAL A 78 -1.38 -9.23 -11.32
C VAL A 78 -1.51 -10.31 -10.26
N ALA A 79 -1.12 -9.99 -9.02
CA ALA A 79 -1.24 -10.89 -7.89
C ALA A 79 -1.88 -10.17 -6.70
N ASP A 80 -2.84 -10.82 -6.06
CA ASP A 80 -3.41 -10.38 -4.79
C ASP A 80 -3.85 -11.60 -3.97
N PHE A 81 -3.74 -11.51 -2.65
CA PHE A 81 -4.14 -12.61 -1.77
C PHE A 81 -5.65 -12.58 -1.44
N ALA A 82 -6.34 -11.46 -1.70
CA ALA A 82 -7.78 -11.29 -1.55
C ALA A 82 -8.51 -11.60 -2.87
N PRO A 83 -9.22 -12.76 -2.98
CA PRO A 83 -9.85 -13.15 -4.23
C PRO A 83 -10.86 -12.14 -4.77
N ALA A 84 -11.61 -11.47 -3.91
CA ALA A 84 -12.60 -10.48 -4.33
C ALA A 84 -11.96 -9.21 -4.93
N MET A 85 -10.74 -8.85 -4.51
CA MET A 85 -9.94 -7.78 -5.13
C MET A 85 -9.47 -8.23 -6.52
N LEU A 86 -8.86 -9.41 -6.59
CA LEU A 86 -8.29 -9.95 -7.82
C LEU A 86 -9.35 -10.11 -8.93
N GLU A 87 -10.58 -10.50 -8.58
CA GLU A 87 -11.67 -10.63 -9.55
C GLU A 87 -11.97 -9.28 -10.24
N ARG A 88 -11.82 -8.17 -9.51
CA ARG A 88 -12.01 -6.83 -10.09
C ARG A 88 -10.84 -6.40 -10.99
N ALA A 89 -9.63 -6.83 -10.67
CA ALA A 89 -8.42 -6.52 -11.44
C ALA A 89 -8.33 -7.33 -12.75
N ARG A 90 -9.09 -8.42 -12.87
CA ARG A 90 -8.99 -9.41 -13.95
C ARG A 90 -9.05 -8.82 -15.35
N GLN A 91 -9.88 -7.80 -15.57
CA GLN A 91 -10.06 -7.18 -16.88
C GLN A 91 -8.86 -6.30 -17.33
N ASP A 92 -7.98 -5.95 -16.40
CA ASP A 92 -6.88 -5.00 -16.59
C ASP A 92 -5.52 -5.71 -16.82
N ALA A 93 -5.50 -7.06 -16.76
CA ALA A 93 -4.29 -7.88 -16.79
C ALA A 93 -4.37 -9.05 -17.77
N ASP A 94 -3.22 -9.52 -18.23
CA ASP A 94 -3.12 -10.70 -19.10
C ASP A 94 -3.16 -12.00 -18.27
N ALA A 95 -2.68 -11.96 -17.02
CA ALA A 95 -2.72 -13.09 -16.11
C ALA A 95 -2.97 -12.65 -14.65
N CYS A 96 -3.77 -13.46 -13.93
CA CYS A 96 -4.18 -13.16 -12.56
C CYS A 96 -3.84 -14.32 -11.62
N PHE A 97 -3.23 -14.02 -10.48
CA PHE A 97 -2.74 -15.00 -9.52
C PHE A 97 -3.27 -14.69 -8.12
N ASN A 98 -4.03 -15.60 -7.53
CA ASN A 98 -4.37 -15.48 -6.12
C ASN A 98 -3.17 -15.93 -5.28
N ALA A 99 -2.36 -14.98 -4.82
CA ALA A 99 -1.09 -15.26 -4.16
C ALA A 99 -0.74 -14.21 -3.09
N ASP A 100 0.01 -14.66 -2.08
CA ASP A 100 0.68 -13.80 -1.12
C ASP A 100 1.98 -13.27 -1.72
N ILE A 101 2.21 -11.96 -1.67
CA ILE A 101 3.42 -11.34 -2.22
C ILE A 101 4.70 -11.74 -1.47
N GLU A 102 4.59 -12.31 -0.27
CA GLU A 102 5.71 -12.90 0.46
C GLU A 102 6.06 -14.32 -0.05
N LYS A 103 5.22 -14.91 -0.90
CA LYS A 103 5.45 -16.25 -1.47
C LYS A 103 4.75 -16.37 -2.83
N LEU A 104 5.37 -15.82 -3.86
CA LEU A 104 4.83 -15.76 -5.21
C LEU A 104 4.98 -17.11 -5.95
N PRO A 105 3.99 -17.55 -6.74
CA PRO A 105 4.01 -18.82 -7.45
C PRO A 105 4.79 -18.76 -8.78
N PHE A 106 5.83 -17.93 -8.84
CA PHE A 106 6.62 -17.74 -10.05
C PHE A 106 8.01 -18.35 -9.91
N THR A 107 8.61 -18.73 -11.03
CA THR A 107 10.01 -19.11 -11.09
C THR A 107 10.93 -17.90 -10.88
N ARG A 108 12.22 -18.15 -10.69
CA ARG A 108 13.22 -17.08 -10.63
C ARG A 108 13.28 -16.34 -11.96
N GLN A 109 13.55 -15.03 -11.94
CA GLN A 109 13.82 -14.21 -13.12
C GLN A 109 12.70 -14.27 -14.18
N SER A 110 11.46 -14.15 -13.72
CA SER A 110 10.26 -14.17 -14.58
C SER A 110 9.85 -12.78 -15.08
N PHE A 111 10.23 -11.72 -14.39
CA PHE A 111 9.73 -10.36 -14.64
C PHE A 111 10.86 -9.36 -14.89
N ASP A 112 10.58 -8.37 -15.74
CA ASP A 112 11.43 -7.21 -15.98
C ASP A 112 11.12 -6.08 -15.00
N ALA A 113 9.88 -6.05 -14.46
CA ALA A 113 9.45 -5.08 -13.49
C ALA A 113 8.58 -5.69 -12.39
N TRP A 114 8.79 -5.21 -11.16
CA TRP A 114 7.98 -5.51 -9.98
C TRP A 114 7.43 -4.20 -9.44
N TRP A 115 6.11 -4.12 -9.38
CA TRP A 115 5.37 -2.96 -8.90
C TRP A 115 4.52 -3.36 -7.70
N SER A 116 4.43 -2.50 -6.68
CA SER A 116 3.51 -2.69 -5.57
C SER A 116 3.14 -1.37 -4.93
N SER A 117 1.88 -1.05 -4.85
CA SER A 117 1.41 0.20 -4.26
C SER A 117 0.57 -0.03 -3.00
N LEU A 118 1.00 0.57 -1.87
CA LEU A 118 0.33 0.53 -0.56
C LEU A 118 -0.05 -0.89 -0.10
N THR A 119 0.85 -1.85 -0.29
CA THR A 119 0.66 -3.25 0.11
C THR A 119 1.63 -3.69 1.20
N ILE A 120 2.91 -3.29 1.12
CA ILE A 120 3.96 -3.84 2.00
C ILE A 120 3.82 -3.48 3.47
N GLN A 121 3.02 -2.48 3.83
CA GLN A 121 2.71 -2.17 5.24
C GLN A 121 1.96 -3.30 5.97
N TRP A 122 1.43 -4.27 5.23
CA TRP A 122 0.74 -5.46 5.74
C TRP A 122 1.63 -6.69 5.82
N CYS A 123 2.89 -6.58 5.38
CA CYS A 123 3.81 -7.67 5.13
C CYS A 123 5.13 -7.50 5.88
N ASP A 124 5.90 -8.57 5.95
CA ASP A 124 7.30 -8.50 6.32
C ASP A 124 8.13 -7.99 5.13
N ALA A 125 8.69 -6.79 5.25
CA ALA A 125 9.37 -6.12 4.13
C ALA A 125 10.61 -6.90 3.65
N ASP A 126 11.35 -7.56 4.55
CA ASP A 126 12.52 -8.36 4.18
C ASP A 126 12.10 -9.56 3.32
N THR A 127 11.04 -10.23 3.70
CA THR A 127 10.48 -11.37 2.96
C THR A 127 9.95 -10.93 1.58
N VAL A 128 9.20 -9.80 1.52
CA VAL A 128 8.66 -9.29 0.25
C VAL A 128 9.79 -8.90 -0.70
N PHE A 129 10.81 -8.18 -0.23
CA PHE A 129 11.89 -7.74 -1.13
C PHE A 129 12.81 -8.89 -1.54
N ALA A 130 13.03 -9.90 -0.68
CA ALA A 130 13.73 -11.11 -1.08
C ALA A 130 12.98 -11.86 -2.19
N GLU A 131 11.65 -11.92 -2.10
CA GLU A 131 10.80 -12.54 -3.11
C GLU A 131 10.74 -11.72 -4.40
N ALA A 132 10.65 -10.40 -4.32
CA ALA A 132 10.76 -9.50 -5.46
C ALA A 132 12.12 -9.68 -6.18
N ALA A 133 13.23 -9.71 -5.42
CA ALA A 133 14.55 -9.96 -5.98
C ALA A 133 14.68 -11.34 -6.66
N ARG A 134 13.97 -12.36 -6.12
CA ARG A 134 13.97 -13.71 -6.71
C ARG A 134 13.27 -13.75 -8.05
N VAL A 135 12.13 -13.07 -8.18
CA VAL A 135 11.31 -13.14 -9.41
C VAL A 135 11.74 -12.14 -10.47
N LEU A 136 12.45 -11.07 -10.10
CA LEU A 136 13.02 -10.12 -11.06
C LEU A 136 14.23 -10.68 -11.79
N ARG A 137 14.30 -10.39 -13.08
CA ARG A 137 15.48 -10.61 -13.92
C ARG A 137 16.63 -9.70 -13.48
N PRO A 138 17.89 -10.02 -13.79
CA PRO A 138 19.00 -9.07 -13.65
C PRO A 138 18.68 -7.76 -14.40
N GLN A 139 18.99 -6.62 -13.78
CA GLN A 139 18.64 -5.28 -14.26
C GLN A 139 17.13 -4.96 -14.23
N GLY A 140 16.30 -5.86 -13.69
CA GLY A 140 14.87 -5.63 -13.50
C GLY A 140 14.60 -4.48 -12.52
N ARG A 141 13.51 -3.78 -12.71
CA ARG A 141 13.14 -2.59 -11.95
C ARG A 141 12.09 -2.88 -10.90
N LEU A 142 12.28 -2.30 -9.72
CA LEU A 142 11.31 -2.34 -8.63
C LEU A 142 10.76 -0.94 -8.38
N ALA A 143 9.44 -0.84 -8.24
CA ALA A 143 8.76 0.33 -7.67
C ALA A 143 7.82 -0.09 -6.55
N VAL A 144 7.89 0.58 -5.42
CA VAL A 144 7.09 0.28 -4.23
C VAL A 144 6.60 1.55 -3.56
N SER A 145 5.37 1.53 -3.07
CA SER A 145 4.90 2.54 -2.13
C SER A 145 4.38 1.93 -0.84
N THR A 146 4.57 2.65 0.25
CA THR A 146 4.07 2.29 1.57
C THR A 146 3.76 3.54 2.38
N LEU A 147 3.25 3.35 3.61
CA LEU A 147 2.99 4.43 4.54
C LEU A 147 4.08 4.50 5.61
N GLY A 148 4.44 5.71 5.99
CA GLY A 148 5.42 6.03 7.02
C GLY A 148 4.79 6.46 8.35
N PRO A 149 5.61 6.67 9.38
CA PRO A 149 5.17 6.95 10.76
C PRO A 149 4.37 8.23 10.93
N GLY A 150 4.49 9.19 10.01
CA GLY A 150 3.69 10.42 10.00
C GLY A 150 2.21 10.22 9.66
N THR A 151 1.83 9.03 9.11
CA THR A 151 0.44 8.74 8.72
C THR A 151 -0.52 8.83 9.89
N PHE A 152 -1.65 9.56 9.69
CA PHE A 152 -2.68 9.78 10.69
C PHE A 152 -2.18 10.43 12.00
N GLN A 153 -1.18 11.32 11.92
CA GLN A 153 -0.66 12.01 13.10
C GLN A 153 -1.76 12.77 13.85
N GLU A 154 -2.70 13.40 13.15
CA GLU A 154 -3.84 14.12 13.71
C GLU A 154 -4.77 13.18 14.48
N LEU A 155 -5.08 12.04 13.88
CA LEU A 155 -5.94 11.02 14.49
C LEU A 155 -5.28 10.40 15.72
N ARG A 156 -3.98 10.08 15.65
CA ARG A 156 -3.22 9.57 16.80
C ARG A 156 -3.17 10.59 17.95
N SER A 157 -2.94 11.86 17.63
CA SER A 157 -2.96 12.94 18.62
C SER A 157 -4.31 13.04 19.32
N ALA A 158 -5.41 12.97 18.56
CA ALA A 158 -6.75 12.99 19.14
C ALA A 158 -7.03 11.75 20.01
N PHE A 159 -6.64 10.56 19.59
CA PHE A 159 -6.79 9.33 20.37
C PHE A 159 -5.95 9.33 21.65
N SER A 160 -4.76 9.91 21.67
CA SER A 160 -3.92 9.98 22.86
C SER A 160 -4.56 10.74 24.03
N ALA A 161 -5.53 11.62 23.73
CA ALA A 161 -6.35 12.31 24.75
C ALA A 161 -7.49 11.43 25.32
N VAL A 162 -7.76 10.27 24.73
CA VAL A 162 -8.92 9.42 25.07
C VAL A 162 -8.51 8.08 25.67
N ASP A 163 -7.52 7.42 25.06
CA ASP A 163 -7.04 6.12 25.52
C ASP A 163 -5.57 5.86 25.13
N ARG A 164 -5.06 4.69 25.54
CA ARG A 164 -3.67 4.25 25.25
C ARG A 164 -3.60 3.11 24.24
N TYR A 165 -4.69 2.81 23.57
CA TYR A 165 -4.70 1.75 22.56
C TYR A 165 -4.02 2.20 21.29
N ARG A 166 -3.60 1.21 20.49
CA ARG A 166 -3.10 1.46 19.14
C ARG A 166 -4.27 1.61 18.18
N HIS A 167 -4.25 2.68 17.39
CA HIS A 167 -5.27 3.00 16.41
C HIS A 167 -4.76 2.99 14.96
N THR A 168 -3.46 2.76 14.74
CA THR A 168 -2.82 2.67 13.43
C THR A 168 -1.81 1.51 13.39
N LEU A 169 -1.42 1.07 12.20
CA LEU A 169 -0.30 0.14 12.03
C LEU A 169 1.02 0.75 12.53
N PRO A 170 2.00 -0.08 12.91
CA PRO A 170 3.37 0.36 13.13
C PRO A 170 4.06 0.55 11.78
N PHE A 171 3.90 1.72 11.18
CA PHE A 171 4.51 2.02 9.88
C PHE A 171 6.03 2.11 9.97
N SER A 172 6.71 1.69 8.90
CA SER A 172 8.16 1.68 8.80
C SER A 172 8.73 3.04 8.43
N GLU A 173 9.91 3.37 8.94
CA GLU A 173 10.67 4.55 8.50
C GLU A 173 11.25 4.35 7.11
N PRO A 174 11.48 5.43 6.31
CA PRO A 174 12.11 5.34 4.99
C PRO A 174 13.44 4.60 5.00
N LYS A 175 14.24 4.80 6.05
CA LYS A 175 15.54 4.13 6.24
C LYS A 175 15.37 2.61 6.33
N ALA A 176 14.36 2.12 7.03
CA ALA A 176 14.09 0.69 7.16
C ALA A 176 13.74 0.06 5.81
N ILE A 177 12.99 0.77 4.96
CA ILE A 177 12.66 0.32 3.60
C ILE A 177 13.95 0.25 2.74
N SER A 178 14.79 1.29 2.79
CA SER A 178 16.07 1.30 2.06
C SER A 178 16.98 0.15 2.50
N GLU A 179 17.10 -0.08 3.80
CA GLU A 179 17.93 -1.17 4.35
C GLU A 179 17.39 -2.56 3.98
N ALA A 180 16.07 -2.74 3.95
CA ALA A 180 15.45 -4.00 3.54
C ALA A 180 15.70 -4.29 2.03
N LEU A 181 15.62 -3.27 1.17
CA LEU A 181 16.00 -3.38 -0.24
C LEU A 181 17.48 -3.76 -0.40
N GLN A 182 18.38 -3.13 0.38
CA GLN A 182 19.81 -3.45 0.36
C GLN A 182 20.07 -4.91 0.77
N ARG A 183 19.44 -5.39 1.85
CA ARG A 183 19.56 -6.78 2.30
C ARG A 183 19.07 -7.78 1.26
N ALA A 184 18.06 -7.42 0.48
CA ALA A 184 17.53 -8.24 -0.62
C ALA A 184 18.43 -8.22 -1.88
N GLY A 185 19.51 -7.43 -1.89
CA GLY A 185 20.49 -7.37 -2.99
C GLY A 185 20.12 -6.40 -4.11
N PHE A 186 19.22 -5.43 -3.83
CA PHE A 186 18.93 -4.34 -4.76
C PHE A 186 20.03 -3.27 -4.76
N SER A 187 20.21 -2.63 -5.89
CA SER A 187 21.12 -1.51 -6.15
C SER A 187 20.34 -0.28 -6.64
N ALA A 188 21.02 0.83 -6.87
CA ALA A 188 20.43 2.10 -7.34
C ALA A 188 19.17 2.50 -6.54
N ILE A 189 19.19 2.27 -5.22
CA ILE A 189 18.05 2.47 -4.34
C ILE A 189 17.80 3.97 -4.15
N ALA A 190 16.59 4.41 -4.50
CA ALA A 190 16.08 5.75 -4.23
C ALA A 190 14.80 5.65 -3.40
N VAL A 191 14.77 6.28 -2.23
CA VAL A 191 13.60 6.32 -1.35
C VAL A 191 13.23 7.77 -1.11
N HIS A 192 12.00 8.13 -1.46
CA HIS A 192 11.43 9.47 -1.31
C HIS A 192 10.29 9.45 -0.30
N ARG A 193 10.04 10.59 0.32
CA ARG A 193 8.95 10.79 1.27
C ARG A 193 8.07 11.95 0.82
N GLU A 194 6.78 11.72 0.78
CA GLU A 194 5.77 12.70 0.38
C GLU A 194 4.66 12.74 1.45
N THR A 195 4.18 13.92 1.78
CA THR A 195 3.02 14.06 2.66
C THR A 195 1.78 14.42 1.85
N LEU A 196 0.79 13.55 1.85
CA LEU A 196 -0.52 13.82 1.25
C LEU A 196 -1.54 14.08 2.35
N THR A 197 -2.26 15.19 2.28
CA THR A 197 -3.35 15.48 3.20
C THR A 197 -4.69 15.40 2.49
N LEU A 198 -5.60 14.58 3.02
CA LEU A 198 -7.00 14.57 2.63
C LEU A 198 -7.82 15.26 3.71
N HIS A 199 -8.88 15.96 3.29
CA HIS A 199 -9.77 16.65 4.20
C HIS A 199 -11.14 15.97 4.25
N TYR A 200 -11.71 15.86 5.44
CA TYR A 200 -12.98 15.19 5.68
C TYR A 200 -13.95 16.15 6.39
N PRO A 201 -15.26 16.07 6.10
CA PRO A 201 -16.25 16.95 6.75
C PRO A 201 -16.34 16.71 8.26
N ASN A 202 -16.10 15.49 8.73
CA ASN A 202 -16.12 15.09 10.13
C ASN A 202 -15.35 13.79 10.38
N LEU A 203 -15.06 13.48 11.65
CA LEU A 203 -14.34 12.27 12.07
C LEU A 203 -15.03 10.97 11.58
N LYS A 204 -16.36 10.93 11.61
CA LYS A 204 -17.12 9.74 11.17
C LYS A 204 -16.88 9.45 9.67
N SER A 205 -16.78 10.48 8.85
CA SER A 205 -16.49 10.37 7.41
C SER A 205 -15.07 9.85 7.17
N LEU A 206 -14.08 10.34 7.92
CA LEU A 206 -12.71 9.80 7.86
C LEU A 206 -12.68 8.31 8.22
N LEU A 207 -13.23 7.93 9.37
CA LEU A 207 -13.21 6.53 9.82
C LEU A 207 -13.99 5.61 8.86
N ARG A 208 -15.04 6.11 8.23
CA ARG A 208 -15.78 5.38 7.20
C ARG A 208 -14.95 5.19 5.94
N ALA A 209 -14.19 6.21 5.50
CA ALA A 209 -13.29 6.11 4.36
C ALA A 209 -12.19 5.06 4.60
N VAL A 210 -11.51 5.09 5.77
CA VAL A 210 -10.51 4.09 6.15
C VAL A 210 -11.11 2.68 6.20
N LYS A 211 -12.32 2.52 6.72
CA LYS A 211 -13.02 1.23 6.71
C LYS A 211 -13.39 0.78 5.29
N GLY A 212 -13.79 1.72 4.45
CA GLY A 212 -14.23 1.47 3.06
C GLY A 212 -13.15 0.88 2.16
N ILE A 213 -11.88 1.14 2.46
CA ILE A 213 -10.72 0.55 1.78
C ILE A 213 -10.17 -0.71 2.47
N GLY A 214 -10.85 -1.25 3.50
CA GLY A 214 -10.38 -2.43 4.23
C GLY A 214 -9.18 -2.20 5.15
N ALA A 215 -8.68 -0.96 5.29
CA ALA A 215 -7.47 -0.63 6.06
C ALA A 215 -7.72 -0.49 7.57
N ASN A 216 -8.62 -1.26 8.14
CA ASN A 216 -9.03 -1.20 9.55
C ASN A 216 -8.43 -2.30 10.44
N ALA A 217 -7.57 -3.15 9.91
CA ALA A 217 -6.85 -4.16 10.69
C ALA A 217 -5.61 -3.53 11.36
N VAL A 218 -5.65 -3.25 12.66
CA VAL A 218 -4.58 -2.54 13.38
C VAL A 218 -3.56 -3.48 14.04
N GLY A 219 -3.92 -4.74 14.27
CA GLY A 219 -3.04 -5.74 14.90
C GLY A 219 -3.04 -5.67 16.43
N ALA A 220 -1.94 -6.13 17.04
CA ALA A 220 -1.82 -6.20 18.50
C ALA A 220 -1.84 -4.81 19.14
N GLY A 221 -2.49 -4.69 20.30
CA GLY A 221 -2.67 -3.42 21.01
C GLY A 221 -3.88 -2.60 20.54
N ALA A 222 -4.64 -3.08 19.54
CA ALA A 222 -5.90 -2.47 19.16
C ALA A 222 -6.95 -2.63 20.26
N ARG A 223 -7.89 -1.69 20.31
CA ARG A 223 -9.03 -1.77 21.20
C ARG A 223 -9.93 -2.94 20.83
N THR A 224 -10.27 -3.79 21.79
CA THR A 224 -11.12 -4.98 21.59
C THR A 224 -12.60 -4.73 21.83
N GLY A 225 -12.98 -3.59 22.43
CA GLY A 225 -14.36 -3.24 22.77
C GLY A 225 -14.86 -2.00 22.03
N MET A 226 -16.19 -1.82 22.02
CA MET A 226 -16.80 -0.61 21.49
C MET A 226 -16.41 0.62 22.31
N MET A 227 -16.21 1.74 21.65
CA MET A 227 -15.97 3.03 22.29
C MET A 227 -17.28 3.53 22.93
N GLY A 228 -17.24 3.84 24.22
CA GLY A 228 -18.38 4.44 24.90
C GLY A 228 -18.67 5.86 24.41
N ARG A 229 -19.90 6.33 24.62
CA ARG A 229 -20.37 7.64 24.13
C ARG A 229 -19.48 8.82 24.57
N HIS A 230 -19.06 8.85 25.82
CA HIS A 230 -18.19 9.92 26.35
C HIS A 230 -16.80 9.91 25.67
N ALA A 231 -16.20 8.73 25.49
CA ALA A 231 -14.90 8.59 24.81
C ALA A 231 -15.00 9.03 23.33
N TRP A 232 -16.12 8.70 22.66
CA TRP A 232 -16.38 9.17 21.29
C TRP A 232 -16.48 10.69 21.22
N GLN A 233 -17.26 11.32 22.10
CA GLN A 233 -17.42 12.78 22.15
C GLN A 233 -16.08 13.48 22.45
N ALA A 234 -15.27 12.92 23.36
CA ALA A 234 -13.94 13.44 23.66
C ALA A 234 -13.00 13.35 22.44
N LEU A 235 -13.05 12.24 21.68
CA LEU A 235 -12.29 12.05 20.46
C LEU A 235 -12.71 13.06 19.38
N GLU A 236 -14.01 13.22 19.15
CA GLU A 236 -14.52 14.21 18.18
C GLU A 236 -14.07 15.62 18.56
N ALA A 237 -14.22 16.01 19.82
CA ALA A 237 -13.79 17.32 20.30
C ALA A 237 -12.28 17.55 20.19
N ALA A 238 -11.46 16.51 20.45
CA ALA A 238 -10.00 16.59 20.30
C ALA A 238 -9.59 16.71 18.84
N TYR A 239 -10.23 15.98 17.93
CA TYR A 239 -9.93 16.04 16.50
C TYR A 239 -10.42 17.35 15.88
N GLU A 240 -11.58 17.86 16.32
CA GLU A 240 -12.18 19.10 15.82
C GLU A 240 -11.29 20.33 16.05
N LYS A 241 -10.41 20.31 17.08
CA LYS A 241 -9.40 21.37 17.30
C LYS A 241 -8.39 21.51 16.17
N GLN A 242 -8.29 20.52 15.30
CA GLN A 242 -7.36 20.48 14.16
C GLN A 242 -8.04 20.88 12.84
N ARG A 243 -9.32 21.30 12.89
CA ARG A 243 -10.07 21.71 11.69
C ARG A 243 -9.40 22.87 10.99
N THR A 244 -9.31 22.74 9.67
CA THR A 244 -8.90 23.79 8.73
C THR A 244 -10.13 24.30 7.96
N PRO A 245 -10.00 25.38 7.17
CA PRO A 245 -11.07 25.81 6.24
C PRO A 245 -11.54 24.71 5.28
N ASP A 246 -10.66 23.77 4.89
CA ASP A 246 -10.96 22.68 3.97
C ASP A 246 -11.60 21.46 4.66
N GLY A 247 -11.66 21.46 6.00
CA GLY A 247 -12.23 20.37 6.79
C GLY A 247 -11.24 19.78 7.79
N LEU A 248 -11.53 18.58 8.29
CA LEU A 248 -10.64 17.84 9.19
C LEU A 248 -9.51 17.19 8.39
N PRO A 249 -8.23 17.56 8.63
CA PRO A 249 -7.10 17.00 7.91
C PRO A 249 -6.83 15.56 8.34
N ALA A 250 -6.44 14.72 7.41
CA ALA A 250 -5.83 13.42 7.66
C ALA A 250 -4.56 13.32 6.81
N SER A 251 -3.43 13.41 7.47
CA SER A 251 -2.12 13.34 6.80
C SER A 251 -1.71 11.89 6.58
N TYR A 252 -1.21 11.63 5.38
CA TYR A 252 -0.61 10.37 4.97
C TYR A 252 0.83 10.61 4.60
N ASP A 253 1.72 9.97 5.33
CA ASP A 253 3.15 9.99 5.11
C ASP A 253 3.49 8.87 4.12
N VAL A 254 3.63 9.21 2.85
CA VAL A 254 3.84 8.25 1.77
C VAL A 254 5.34 8.07 1.54
N ILE A 255 5.79 6.83 1.48
CA ILE A 255 7.15 6.45 1.12
C ILE A 255 7.10 5.82 -0.26
N LEU A 256 7.89 6.35 -1.19
CA LEU A 256 8.07 5.83 -2.55
C LEU A 256 9.49 5.29 -2.67
N GLY A 257 9.62 4.04 -3.08
CA GLY A 257 10.90 3.37 -3.24
C GLY A 257 11.09 2.85 -4.67
N TYR A 258 12.28 3.05 -5.22
CA TYR A 258 12.69 2.57 -6.53
C TYR A 258 14.05 1.88 -6.39
N ALA A 259 14.26 0.79 -7.12
CA ALA A 259 15.51 0.05 -7.06
C ALA A 259 15.74 -0.78 -8.34
N GLU A 260 16.96 -1.27 -8.50
CA GLU A 260 17.39 -2.14 -9.58
C GLU A 260 17.91 -3.46 -9.02
N ARG A 261 17.53 -4.57 -9.67
CA ARG A 261 17.95 -5.93 -9.33
C ARG A 261 19.35 -6.24 -9.85
#